data_c2ebeb24f0cdd31ef3686a85fff96c08
#
_entry.id   c2ebeb24f0cdd31ef3686a85fff96c08
#
_cell.length_a   1.000
_cell.length_b   1.000
_cell.length_c   1.000
_cell.angle_alpha   90.00
_cell.angle_beta   90.00
_cell.angle_gamma   90.00
#
_symmetry.space_group_name_H-M   'P 1'
#
loop_
_entity.id
_entity.type
_entity.pdbx_description
1 polymer ?
#
loop_
_entity_poly.entity_id
_entity_poly.type
_entity_poly.pdbx_seq_one_letter_code
_entity_poly.pdbx_strand_id
1 'polypeptide(L)'
;MKVAVLGGGVIGVTTAWALSQQGAEVTVVDRQPGVALETSYANAGQVSPGYSTPWAAPGIPLKAMKWMFQRHAPLAIRLDGSWFQLRWMAAMLVNCSASRYTVNKERMMRLSEYSRDCLRDWRV
;
A
#
# COMPACT_ATOMS: atom_id res chain seq x y z
N MET A 1 -0.07 21.35 -17.67
CA MET A 1 1.15 20.71 -17.12
C MET A 1 1.30 19.35 -17.77
N LYS A 2 2.54 18.94 -18.14
CA LYS A 2 2.83 17.59 -18.68
C LYS A 2 3.31 16.69 -17.56
N VAL A 3 2.73 15.49 -17.44
CA VAL A 3 3.03 14.53 -16.37
C VAL A 3 3.27 13.16 -16.98
N ALA A 4 4.34 12.49 -16.56
CA ALA A 4 4.58 11.08 -16.86
C ALA A 4 4.24 10.24 -15.62
N VAL A 5 3.39 9.23 -15.78
CA VAL A 5 3.05 8.25 -14.74
C VAL A 5 3.75 6.93 -15.09
N LEU A 6 4.61 6.47 -14.21
CA LEU A 6 5.35 5.22 -14.40
C LEU A 6 4.60 4.07 -13.74
N GLY A 7 4.13 3.14 -14.57
CA GLY A 7 3.34 1.98 -14.19
C GLY A 7 1.86 2.12 -14.55
N GLY A 8 1.35 1.17 -15.33
CA GLY A 8 -0.03 1.09 -15.80
C GLY A 8 -0.93 0.17 -14.96
N GLY A 9 -0.58 -0.09 -13.70
CA GLY A 9 -1.46 -0.79 -12.75
C GLY A 9 -2.62 0.10 -12.28
N VAL A 10 -3.49 -0.43 -11.41
CA VAL A 10 -4.68 0.31 -10.91
C VAL A 10 -4.32 1.68 -10.35
N ILE A 11 -3.25 1.79 -9.60
CA ILE A 11 -2.82 3.08 -9.02
C ILE A 11 -2.38 4.05 -10.11
N GLY A 12 -1.56 3.60 -11.07
CA GLY A 12 -1.09 4.47 -12.15
C GLY A 12 -2.22 4.96 -13.05
N VAL A 13 -3.13 4.07 -13.45
CA VAL A 13 -4.28 4.42 -14.29
C VAL A 13 -5.21 5.41 -13.59
N THR A 14 -5.58 5.15 -12.33
CA THR A 14 -6.46 6.06 -11.57
C THR A 14 -5.80 7.41 -11.29
N THR A 15 -4.48 7.43 -11.04
CA THR A 15 -3.72 8.67 -10.90
C THR A 15 -3.70 9.46 -12.21
N ALA A 16 -3.41 8.79 -13.33
CA ALA A 16 -3.41 9.42 -14.64
C ALA A 16 -4.78 10.02 -14.98
N TRP A 17 -5.84 9.26 -14.72
CA TRP A 17 -7.21 9.73 -14.92
C TRP A 17 -7.51 10.97 -14.06
N ALA A 18 -7.24 10.92 -12.76
CA ALA A 18 -7.49 12.04 -11.86
C ALA A 18 -6.71 13.32 -12.25
N LEU A 19 -5.47 13.17 -12.71
CA LEU A 19 -4.67 14.28 -13.21
C LEU A 19 -5.21 14.86 -14.53
N SER A 20 -5.69 13.99 -15.43
CA SER A 20 -6.29 14.42 -16.70
C SER A 20 -7.58 15.25 -16.46
N GLN A 21 -8.40 14.85 -15.48
CA GLN A 21 -9.58 15.63 -15.07
C GLN A 21 -9.22 17.02 -14.54
N GLN A 22 -8.00 17.20 -14.05
CA GLN A 22 -7.48 18.51 -13.61
C GLN A 22 -6.77 19.28 -14.74
N GLY A 23 -6.90 18.84 -15.99
CA GLY A 23 -6.34 19.52 -17.16
C GLY A 23 -4.84 19.24 -17.39
N ALA A 24 -4.28 18.20 -16.79
CA ALA A 24 -2.91 17.77 -17.10
C ALA A 24 -2.88 16.92 -18.39
N GLU A 25 -1.84 17.12 -19.20
CA GLU A 25 -1.48 16.22 -20.30
C GLU A 25 -0.68 15.05 -19.71
N VAL A 26 -1.29 13.87 -19.64
CA VAL A 26 -0.72 12.73 -18.93
C VAL A 26 -0.30 11.64 -19.89
N THR A 27 0.93 11.15 -19.75
CA THR A 27 1.45 9.97 -20.44
C THR A 27 1.70 8.87 -19.43
N VAL A 28 1.08 7.69 -19.62
CA VAL A 28 1.37 6.50 -18.82
C VAL A 28 2.43 5.67 -19.53
N VAL A 29 3.48 5.30 -18.81
CA VAL A 29 4.57 4.45 -19.30
C VAL A 29 4.56 3.16 -18.51
N ASP A 30 4.43 2.03 -19.18
CA ASP A 30 4.50 0.69 -18.58
C ASP A 30 5.45 -0.20 -19.36
N ARG A 31 6.02 -1.20 -18.73
CA ARG A 31 6.83 -2.24 -19.37
C ARG A 31 5.99 -3.27 -20.12
N GLN A 32 4.71 -3.37 -19.80
CA GLN A 32 3.76 -4.25 -20.46
C GLN A 32 3.09 -3.53 -21.64
N PRO A 33 2.60 -4.26 -22.65
CA PRO A 33 1.95 -3.68 -23.82
C PRO A 33 0.57 -3.09 -23.54
N GLY A 34 0.03 -3.26 -22.33
CA GLY A 34 -1.27 -2.75 -21.90
C GLY A 34 -1.35 -2.51 -20.42
N VAL A 35 -2.44 -1.89 -19.97
CA VAL A 35 -2.67 -1.58 -18.55
C VAL A 35 -3.14 -2.81 -17.76
N ALA A 36 -2.85 -2.82 -16.47
CA ALA A 36 -3.33 -3.81 -15.50
C ALA A 36 -2.92 -5.28 -15.77
N LEU A 37 -1.86 -5.53 -16.51
CA LEU A 37 -1.45 -6.90 -16.90
C LEU A 37 -0.62 -7.66 -15.84
N GLU A 38 -0.34 -7.04 -14.69
CA GLU A 38 0.41 -7.66 -13.60
C GLU A 38 -0.47 -7.86 -12.35
N THR A 39 -0.04 -7.40 -11.17
CA THR A 39 -0.76 -7.59 -9.89
C THR A 39 -2.20 -7.06 -9.93
N SER A 40 -2.47 -6.03 -10.70
CA SER A 40 -3.83 -5.48 -10.84
C SER A 40 -4.77 -6.41 -11.61
N TYR A 41 -4.25 -7.32 -12.43
CA TYR A 41 -5.03 -8.38 -13.09
C TYR A 41 -5.33 -9.54 -12.15
N ALA A 42 -4.34 -9.95 -11.37
CA ALA A 42 -4.42 -11.13 -10.50
C ALA A 42 -4.42 -10.72 -9.03
N ASN A 43 -5.56 -10.26 -8.53
CA ASN A 43 -5.77 -9.91 -7.13
C ASN A 43 -7.14 -10.41 -6.64
N ALA A 44 -7.45 -10.20 -5.37
CA ALA A 44 -8.70 -10.66 -4.77
C ALA A 44 -9.94 -9.88 -5.24
N GLY A 45 -9.79 -8.78 -5.96
CA GLY A 45 -10.89 -7.94 -6.45
C GLY A 45 -11.76 -7.32 -5.36
N GLN A 46 -11.22 -7.17 -4.16
CA GLN A 46 -11.98 -6.69 -3.00
C GLN A 46 -11.68 -5.22 -2.70
N VAL A 47 -12.75 -4.45 -2.48
CA VAL A 47 -12.69 -3.11 -1.91
C VAL A 47 -13.10 -3.22 -0.44
N SER A 48 -12.11 -3.31 0.45
CA SER A 48 -12.33 -3.59 1.88
C SER A 48 -11.67 -2.52 2.76
N PRO A 49 -12.25 -1.31 2.86
CA PRO A 49 -11.66 -0.20 3.61
C PRO A 49 -11.44 -0.54 5.09
N GLY A 50 -12.30 -1.35 5.70
CA GLY A 50 -12.18 -1.80 7.09
C GLY A 50 -10.94 -2.67 7.38
N TYR A 51 -10.31 -3.25 6.34
CA TYR A 51 -9.06 -4.00 6.45
C TYR A 51 -7.80 -3.12 6.35
N SER A 52 -7.95 -1.82 6.12
CA SER A 52 -6.84 -0.86 6.04
C SER A 52 -6.28 -0.57 7.43
N THR A 53 -5.43 -1.45 7.92
CA THR A 53 -4.80 -1.33 9.24
C THR A 53 -3.29 -1.33 9.14
N PRO A 54 -2.58 -0.58 10.00
CA PRO A 54 -1.12 -0.60 10.02
C PRO A 54 -0.56 -1.99 10.33
N TRP A 55 0.50 -2.36 9.65
CA TRP A 55 1.25 -3.58 9.96
C TRP A 55 1.94 -3.49 11.33
N ALA A 56 2.39 -2.28 11.70
CA ALA A 56 2.94 -1.99 13.00
C ALA A 56 1.81 -1.93 14.03
N ALA A 57 1.52 -3.05 14.67
CA ALA A 57 0.47 -3.18 15.68
C ALA A 57 1.03 -3.74 16.99
N PRO A 58 0.38 -3.46 18.15
CA PRO A 58 0.74 -4.07 19.43
C PRO A 58 0.82 -5.59 19.33
N GLY A 59 1.90 -6.18 19.84
CA GLY A 59 2.15 -7.64 19.81
C GLY A 59 2.78 -8.17 18.52
N ILE A 60 2.87 -7.39 17.44
CA ILE A 60 3.54 -7.80 16.20
C ILE A 60 5.02 -8.14 16.42
N PRO A 61 5.82 -7.40 17.22
CA PRO A 61 7.22 -7.77 17.45
C PRO A 61 7.39 -9.18 18.02
N LEU A 62 6.54 -9.58 18.97
CA LEU A 62 6.57 -10.94 19.55
C LEU A 62 6.12 -12.01 18.54
N LYS A 63 5.11 -11.68 17.72
CA LYS A 63 4.66 -12.57 16.64
C LYS A 63 5.73 -12.73 15.57
N ALA A 64 6.41 -11.64 15.19
CA ALA A 64 7.49 -11.67 14.21
C ALA A 64 8.64 -12.56 14.68
N MET A 65 9.04 -12.48 15.96
CA MET A 65 10.03 -13.40 16.53
C MET A 65 9.58 -14.87 16.42
N LYS A 66 8.32 -15.19 16.74
CA LYS A 66 7.80 -16.55 16.55
C LYS A 66 7.84 -17.00 15.09
N TRP A 67 7.48 -16.13 14.17
CA TRP A 67 7.47 -16.43 12.72
C TRP A 67 8.87 -16.71 12.17
N MET A 68 9.91 -16.07 12.70
CA MET A 68 11.30 -16.34 12.28
C MET A 68 11.72 -17.81 12.49
N PHE A 69 11.08 -18.52 13.42
CA PHE A 69 11.35 -19.94 13.70
C PHE A 69 10.34 -20.89 13.03
N GLN A 70 9.39 -20.38 12.25
CA GLN A 70 8.37 -21.19 11.58
C GLN A 70 8.71 -21.42 10.10
N ARG A 71 8.58 -22.65 9.64
CA ARG A 71 8.91 -23.06 8.25
C ARG A 71 8.01 -22.40 7.19
N HIS A 72 6.79 -22.00 7.55
CA HIS A 72 5.80 -21.36 6.68
C HIS A 72 5.32 -20.02 7.26
N ALA A 73 6.27 -19.18 7.64
CA ALA A 73 5.94 -17.87 8.19
C ALA A 73 5.31 -16.97 7.13
N PRO A 74 4.25 -16.21 7.49
CA PRO A 74 3.65 -15.24 6.58
C PRO A 74 4.57 -14.05 6.28
N LEU A 75 5.63 -13.86 7.06
CA LEU A 75 6.62 -12.82 6.92
C LEU A 75 8.04 -13.42 6.96
N ALA A 76 8.76 -13.33 5.87
CA ALA A 76 10.18 -13.67 5.79
C ALA A 76 11.01 -12.38 5.84
N ILE A 77 11.80 -12.21 6.89
CA ILE A 77 12.74 -11.10 7.01
C ILE A 77 14.14 -11.62 6.68
N ARG A 78 14.66 -11.21 5.52
CA ARG A 78 16.05 -11.43 5.17
C ARG A 78 16.87 -10.24 5.65
N LEU A 79 17.78 -10.49 6.59
CA LEU A 79 18.66 -9.44 7.07
C LEU A 79 19.75 -9.17 6.02
N ASP A 80 19.79 -7.95 5.50
CA ASP A 80 20.80 -7.49 4.54
C ASP A 80 21.91 -6.66 5.21
N GLY A 81 21.77 -6.35 6.51
CA GLY A 81 22.72 -5.57 7.30
C GLY A 81 22.78 -4.09 6.92
N SER A 82 21.91 -3.61 6.06
CA SER A 82 21.91 -2.20 5.66
C SER A 82 21.41 -1.28 6.77
N TRP A 83 21.99 -0.04 6.80
CA TRP A 83 21.52 1.01 7.70
C TRP A 83 20.02 1.35 7.45
N PHE A 84 19.60 1.27 6.21
CA PHE A 84 18.19 1.48 5.83
C PHE A 84 17.27 0.46 6.51
N GLN A 85 17.63 -0.81 6.48
CA GLN A 85 16.85 -1.88 7.12
C GLN A 85 16.79 -1.68 8.65
N LEU A 86 17.90 -1.35 9.29
CA LEU A 86 17.96 -1.10 10.73
C LEU A 86 17.05 0.08 11.13
N ARG A 87 17.11 1.17 10.39
CA ARG A 87 16.27 2.34 10.60
C ARG A 87 14.77 2.01 10.39
N TRP A 88 14.46 1.24 9.36
CA TRP A 88 13.09 0.80 9.10
C TRP A 88 12.56 -0.09 10.23
N MET A 89 13.34 -1.06 10.71
CA MET A 89 12.97 -1.94 11.83
C MET A 89 12.74 -1.14 13.12
N ALA A 90 13.61 -0.20 13.43
CA ALA A 90 13.46 0.69 14.58
C ALA A 90 12.17 1.53 14.48
N ALA A 91 11.90 2.12 13.31
CA ALA A 91 10.67 2.88 13.07
C ALA A 91 9.43 1.99 13.21
N MET A 92 9.48 0.75 12.71
CA MET A 92 8.39 -0.21 12.87
C MET A 92 8.11 -0.53 14.34
N LEU A 93 9.16 -0.83 15.13
CA LEU A 93 9.03 -1.11 16.57
C LEU A 93 8.39 0.07 17.31
N VAL A 94 8.84 1.29 17.06
CA VAL A 94 8.28 2.50 17.67
C VAL A 94 6.80 2.67 17.33
N ASN A 95 6.39 2.32 16.12
CA ASN A 95 5.00 2.41 15.67
C ASN A 95 4.10 1.27 16.18
N CYS A 96 4.65 0.22 16.80
CA CYS A 96 3.88 -0.85 17.43
C CYS A 96 3.27 -0.46 18.78
N SER A 97 3.50 0.76 19.29
CA SER A 97 2.83 1.23 20.51
C SER A 97 1.33 1.46 20.27
N ALA A 98 0.50 1.20 21.30
CA ALA A 98 -0.96 1.30 21.17
C ALA A 98 -1.42 2.69 20.73
N SER A 99 -0.84 3.75 21.28
CA SER A 99 -1.19 5.13 20.94
C SER A 99 -0.89 5.47 19.47
N ARG A 100 0.30 5.09 18.97
CA ARG A 100 0.67 5.33 17.57
C ARG A 100 -0.14 4.47 16.62
N TYR A 101 -0.41 3.22 17.01
CA TYR A 101 -1.27 2.33 16.22
C TYR A 101 -2.67 2.94 16.02
N THR A 102 -3.32 3.45 17.09
CA THR A 102 -4.63 4.08 16.99
C THR A 102 -4.63 5.25 16.01
N VAL A 103 -3.68 6.18 16.15
CA VAL A 103 -3.57 7.35 15.26
C VAL A 103 -3.31 6.93 13.81
N ASN A 104 -2.39 5.98 13.59
CA ASN A 104 -2.06 5.52 12.24
C ASN A 104 -3.24 4.77 11.61
N LYS A 105 -3.96 3.95 12.38
CA LYS A 105 -5.17 3.24 11.93
C LYS A 105 -6.26 4.23 11.50
N GLU A 106 -6.55 5.25 12.30
CA GLU A 106 -7.54 6.26 11.96
C GLU A 106 -7.19 7.01 10.66
N ARG A 107 -5.91 7.33 10.46
CA ARG A 107 -5.44 7.97 9.23
C ARG A 107 -5.63 7.07 8.01
N MET A 108 -5.26 5.80 8.13
CA MET A 108 -5.42 4.83 7.04
C MET A 108 -6.89 4.58 6.72
N MET A 109 -7.75 4.44 7.74
CA MET A 109 -9.18 4.23 7.55
C MET A 109 -9.84 5.42 6.84
N ARG A 110 -9.55 6.65 7.27
CA ARG A 110 -10.07 7.85 6.59
C ARG A 110 -9.70 7.89 5.11
N LEU A 111 -8.44 7.57 4.79
CA LEU A 111 -8.00 7.53 3.40
C LEU A 111 -8.66 6.40 2.61
N SER A 112 -8.82 5.22 3.21
CA SER A 112 -9.42 4.08 2.52
C SER A 112 -10.93 4.23 2.32
N GLU A 113 -11.62 4.85 3.25
CA GLU A 113 -13.05 5.21 3.09
C GLU A 113 -13.24 6.24 1.98
N TYR A 114 -12.43 7.30 1.97
CA TYR A 114 -12.43 8.28 0.90
C TYR A 114 -12.14 7.64 -0.47
N SER A 115 -11.13 6.76 -0.53
CA SER A 115 -10.80 6.03 -1.76
C SER A 115 -11.96 5.14 -2.24
N ARG A 116 -12.64 4.45 -1.32
CA ARG A 116 -13.85 3.67 -1.64
C ARG A 116 -14.95 4.55 -2.24
N ASP A 117 -15.18 5.72 -1.63
CA ASP A 117 -16.24 6.62 -2.09
C ASP A 117 -15.93 7.17 -3.48
N CYS A 118 -14.68 7.58 -3.74
CA CYS A 118 -14.22 7.95 -5.08
C CYS A 118 -14.44 6.81 -6.10
N LEU A 119 -14.06 5.57 -5.75
CA LEU A 119 -14.27 4.42 -6.64
C LEU A 119 -15.76 4.15 -6.92
N ARG A 120 -16.62 4.37 -5.94
CA ARG A 120 -18.07 4.22 -6.12
C ARG A 120 -18.61 5.28 -7.05
N ASP A 121 -18.16 6.52 -6.93
CA ASP A 121 -18.58 7.62 -7.80
C ASP A 121 -18.10 7.45 -9.25
N TRP A 122 -16.96 6.76 -9.45
CA TRP A 122 -16.42 6.45 -10.78
C TRP A 122 -17.09 5.24 -11.46
N ARG A 123 -17.85 4.43 -10.71
CA ARG A 123 -18.59 3.28 -11.24
C ARG A 123 -19.97 3.71 -11.75
N VAL A 124 -20.01 4.55 -12.75
CA VAL A 124 -21.25 4.90 -13.46
C VAL A 124 -21.50 3.93 -14.60
#